data_af5e6ff65f8ceea652941dbf0a9e4d03
#
_entry.id   af5e6ff65f8ceea652941dbf0a9e4d03
#
_cell.length_a   1.000
_cell.length_b   1.000
_cell.length_c   1.000
_cell.angle_alpha   90.00
_cell.angle_beta   90.00
_cell.angle_gamma   90.00
#
_symmetry.space_group_name_H-M   'P 1'
#
loop_
_entity.id
_entity.type
_entity.pdbx_description
1 polymer ?
#
loop_
_entity_poly.entity_id
_entity_poly.type
_entity_poly.pdbx_seq_one_letter_code
_entity_poly.pdbx_strand_id
1 'polypeptide(L)'
;MFSIKLNNLKGIKELQFSVPEQNDVYLITGPNGCGKTSLLVALSRMRNPNAFAEGYRVTGYDKYENSKITYDYNGTSISYTKSDQRWSVTPKKEAKNIQAAFPYNVISFLTTTGKRLYETPEHLLKVRRTERAAEPTIISAMNKILGTTKFNDLKYVQVKSMKGRQVNLHRENKLYILKNSKGDKYSELSFSLGERLLLNALIFIESVIDNSLLLIDEIELALHPMAQVRFYQYLQEVVKSKMLTVIISTHSSSLVKVAKHRFYLEPQSDSTVEVLCDCAPSYILKDISAEDDNKPDVLFLVEDVMARRYLNYIICKYDPYEQSKLHYKTIYVGSYDSVVKMVSQLGSIQPFDKKRIQALPDKDTEDTLASLKAKPKPTDSDKKIIELFTRESQYISYLDITPELGVWDELLVDSAFFMNKLEKIYGRQTFNMNNLISSVDAEEKGKNTGNPRTHAKYCLKNLYDKVKSYIDAISGEDVFYDMLFGSYVDHRLTDGSYLNYYKTIFEMVRNRK
;
A
#
# COMPACT_ATOMS: atom_id res chain seq x y z
N MET A 1 -2.34 -14.30 11.93
CA MET A 1 -2.73 -13.17 11.08
C MET A 1 -3.93 -13.57 10.24
N PHE A 2 -4.90 -12.68 10.06
CA PHE A 2 -6.09 -12.95 9.26
C PHE A 2 -5.82 -12.60 7.79
N SER A 3 -6.10 -13.51 6.85
CA SER A 3 -5.91 -13.26 5.42
C SER A 3 -7.16 -13.51 4.60
N ILE A 4 -7.25 -12.82 3.47
CA ILE A 4 -8.34 -12.93 2.51
C ILE A 4 -7.74 -13.21 1.13
N LYS A 5 -8.28 -14.22 0.45
CA LYS A 5 -7.90 -14.55 -0.92
C LYS A 5 -9.12 -14.47 -1.84
N LEU A 6 -8.98 -13.68 -2.91
CA LEU A 6 -9.98 -13.56 -3.97
C LEU A 6 -9.50 -14.37 -5.17
N ASN A 7 -10.34 -15.27 -5.68
CA ASN A 7 -10.04 -16.05 -6.87
C ASN A 7 -11.17 -15.90 -7.89
N ASN A 8 -10.80 -15.68 -9.15
CA ASN A 8 -11.71 -15.56 -10.29
C ASN A 8 -12.87 -14.58 -10.03
N LEU A 9 -12.58 -13.45 -9.39
CA LEU A 9 -13.59 -12.47 -9.03
C LEU A 9 -13.48 -11.24 -9.93
N LYS A 10 -14.50 -11.01 -10.76
CA LYS A 10 -14.48 -9.96 -11.80
C LYS A 10 -13.25 -10.07 -12.69
N GLY A 11 -12.43 -9.31 -13.02
CA GLY A 11 -11.22 -9.46 -13.82
C GLY A 11 -10.00 -9.99 -13.04
N ILE A 12 -10.14 -10.38 -11.78
CA ILE A 12 -9.04 -10.79 -10.91
C ILE A 12 -8.95 -12.31 -10.89
N LYS A 13 -7.84 -12.88 -11.35
CA LYS A 13 -7.56 -14.32 -11.25
C LYS A 13 -7.22 -14.71 -9.82
N GLU A 14 -6.32 -13.98 -9.19
CA GLU A 14 -5.94 -14.18 -7.79
C GLU A 14 -5.50 -12.86 -7.15
N LEU A 15 -5.92 -12.62 -5.90
CA LEU A 15 -5.44 -11.56 -5.03
C LEU A 15 -5.44 -12.07 -3.60
N GLN A 16 -4.32 -11.94 -2.89
CA GLN A 16 -4.23 -12.28 -1.48
C GLN A 16 -3.88 -11.06 -0.64
N PHE A 17 -4.62 -10.84 0.44
CA PHE A 17 -4.47 -9.68 1.33
C PHE A 17 -4.43 -10.10 2.78
N SER A 18 -3.46 -9.59 3.52
CA SER A 18 -3.35 -9.75 4.97
C SER A 18 -3.97 -8.57 5.69
N VAL A 19 -4.92 -8.85 6.57
CA VAL A 19 -5.66 -7.82 7.29
C VAL A 19 -4.74 -7.17 8.35
N PRO A 20 -4.56 -5.84 8.34
CA PRO A 20 -3.76 -5.17 9.38
C PRO A 20 -4.44 -5.29 10.74
N GLU A 21 -3.63 -5.48 11.78
CA GLU A 21 -4.10 -5.65 13.17
C GLU A 21 -3.79 -4.43 14.06
N GLN A 22 -2.98 -3.48 13.55
CA GLN A 22 -2.63 -2.27 14.31
C GLN A 22 -3.61 -1.14 14.01
N ASN A 23 -3.94 -0.36 15.02
CA ASN A 23 -4.76 0.83 14.89
C ASN A 23 -3.96 1.94 14.19
N ASP A 24 -4.18 2.10 12.89
CA ASP A 24 -3.59 3.16 12.06
C ASP A 24 -4.45 3.38 10.80
N VAL A 25 -4.04 4.32 9.95
CA VAL A 25 -4.66 4.58 8.64
C VAL A 25 -3.84 3.89 7.55
N TYR A 26 -4.49 2.99 6.82
CA TYR A 26 -3.91 2.22 5.71
C TYR A 26 -4.53 2.64 4.39
N LEU A 27 -3.70 2.86 3.38
CA LEU A 27 -4.18 3.10 2.02
C LEU A 27 -4.11 1.82 1.20
N ILE A 28 -5.16 1.57 0.43
CA ILE A 28 -5.16 0.59 -0.66
C ILE A 28 -5.24 1.38 -1.97
N THR A 29 -4.24 1.23 -2.82
CA THR A 29 -4.15 1.93 -4.10
C THR A 29 -3.73 1.01 -5.22
N GLY A 30 -3.82 1.46 -6.46
CA GLY A 30 -3.51 0.69 -7.67
C GLY A 30 -4.36 1.14 -8.85
N PRO A 31 -4.11 0.63 -10.05
CA PRO A 31 -4.85 0.98 -11.25
C PRO A 31 -6.36 0.68 -11.16
N ASN A 32 -7.13 1.20 -12.12
CA ASN A 32 -8.55 0.87 -12.23
C ASN A 32 -8.73 -0.64 -12.51
N GLY A 33 -9.69 -1.26 -11.83
CA GLY A 33 -9.99 -2.68 -12.01
C GLY A 33 -9.09 -3.66 -11.23
N CYS A 34 -8.03 -3.22 -10.52
CA CYS A 34 -7.16 -4.10 -9.74
C CYS A 34 -7.81 -4.72 -8.49
N GLY A 35 -9.04 -4.33 -8.13
CA GLY A 35 -9.81 -5.00 -7.09
C GLY A 35 -9.94 -4.28 -5.76
N LYS A 36 -9.57 -3.00 -5.64
CA LYS A 36 -9.68 -2.22 -4.38
C LYS A 36 -11.05 -2.32 -3.73
N THR A 37 -12.10 -1.89 -4.42
CA THR A 37 -13.48 -1.97 -3.92
C THR A 37 -13.91 -3.42 -3.65
N SER A 38 -13.49 -4.38 -4.50
CA SER A 38 -13.79 -5.79 -4.28
C SER A 38 -13.18 -6.31 -2.98
N LEU A 39 -11.96 -5.91 -2.67
CA LEU A 39 -11.30 -6.26 -1.41
C LEU A 39 -12.03 -5.64 -0.21
N LEU A 40 -12.43 -4.35 -0.28
CA LEU A 40 -13.22 -3.71 0.80
C LEU A 40 -14.56 -4.41 1.02
N VAL A 41 -15.25 -4.81 -0.04
CA VAL A 41 -16.49 -5.60 0.05
C VAL A 41 -16.23 -6.95 0.72
N ALA A 42 -15.15 -7.63 0.36
CA ALA A 42 -14.76 -8.88 1.01
C ALA A 42 -14.47 -8.69 2.50
N LEU A 43 -13.73 -7.64 2.88
CA LEU A 43 -13.50 -7.29 4.29
C LEU A 43 -14.83 -7.07 5.03
N SER A 44 -15.75 -6.31 4.46
CA SER A 44 -17.03 -5.97 5.10
C SER A 44 -17.91 -7.20 5.36
N ARG A 45 -17.74 -8.28 4.56
CA ARG A 45 -18.50 -9.53 4.68
C ARG A 45 -18.37 -10.19 6.04
N MET A 46 -17.27 -9.98 6.74
CA MET A 46 -17.04 -10.56 8.07
C MET A 46 -18.06 -10.11 9.11
N ARG A 47 -18.67 -8.94 8.93
CA ARG A 47 -19.68 -8.36 9.85
C ARG A 47 -21.00 -7.98 9.15
N ASN A 48 -21.00 -7.82 7.81
CA ASN A 48 -22.20 -7.55 7.03
C ASN A 48 -22.61 -8.79 6.18
N PRO A 49 -23.64 -9.53 6.57
CA PRO A 49 -24.10 -10.69 5.78
C PRO A 49 -24.51 -10.36 4.35
N ASN A 50 -24.90 -9.12 4.08
CA ASN A 50 -25.38 -8.66 2.78
C ASN A 50 -24.27 -8.07 1.88
N ALA A 51 -23.04 -7.95 2.36
CA ALA A 51 -21.95 -7.31 1.64
C ALA A 51 -21.76 -7.85 0.21
N PHE A 52 -21.83 -9.15 0.02
CA PHE A 52 -21.69 -9.77 -1.31
C PHE A 52 -22.89 -9.49 -2.22
N ALA A 53 -24.11 -9.45 -1.68
CA ALA A 53 -25.30 -9.13 -2.46
C ALA A 53 -25.30 -7.65 -2.88
N GLU A 54 -24.73 -6.78 -2.06
CA GLU A 54 -24.62 -5.33 -2.32
C GLU A 54 -23.45 -5.03 -3.26
N GLY A 55 -22.30 -5.64 -3.08
CA GLY A 55 -21.05 -5.35 -3.79
C GLY A 55 -20.81 -6.19 -5.05
N TYR A 56 -21.37 -7.41 -5.12
CA TYR A 56 -21.25 -8.32 -6.26
C TYR A 56 -22.63 -8.66 -6.82
N ARG A 57 -23.29 -7.64 -7.35
CA ARG A 57 -24.63 -7.77 -7.92
C ARG A 57 -24.58 -8.66 -9.16
N VAL A 58 -25.50 -9.61 -9.22
CA VAL A 58 -25.68 -10.48 -10.38
C VAL A 58 -26.52 -9.76 -11.42
N THR A 59 -26.05 -9.79 -12.65
CA THR A 59 -26.79 -9.32 -13.83
C THR A 59 -26.86 -10.46 -14.86
N GLY A 60 -27.49 -10.25 -16.00
CA GLY A 60 -27.47 -11.22 -17.09
C GLY A 60 -26.05 -11.56 -17.59
N TYR A 61 -25.08 -10.66 -17.34
CA TYR A 61 -23.67 -10.80 -17.77
C TYR A 61 -22.72 -11.12 -16.62
N ASP A 62 -22.97 -10.56 -15.41
CA ASP A 62 -22.10 -10.74 -14.23
C ASP A 62 -22.58 -11.93 -13.40
N LYS A 63 -22.12 -13.15 -13.74
CA LYS A 63 -22.59 -14.38 -13.11
C LYS A 63 -21.76 -14.84 -11.91
N TYR A 64 -20.48 -14.45 -11.85
CA TYR A 64 -19.52 -14.85 -10.80
C TYR A 64 -19.38 -16.38 -10.63
N GLU A 65 -19.70 -17.16 -11.65
CA GLU A 65 -19.47 -18.60 -11.70
C GLU A 65 -17.95 -18.82 -11.55
N ASN A 66 -17.52 -19.77 -10.74
CA ASN A 66 -16.11 -20.03 -10.40
C ASN A 66 -15.43 -18.96 -9.51
N SER A 67 -16.14 -17.92 -9.07
CA SER A 67 -15.57 -16.99 -8.11
C SER A 67 -15.51 -17.61 -6.71
N LYS A 68 -14.35 -17.48 -6.07
CA LYS A 68 -14.11 -18.01 -4.72
C LYS A 68 -13.46 -16.92 -3.85
N ILE A 69 -14.00 -16.73 -2.64
CA ILE A 69 -13.44 -15.83 -1.65
C ILE A 69 -13.11 -16.65 -0.42
N THR A 70 -11.83 -16.74 -0.09
CA THR A 70 -11.34 -17.56 1.02
C THR A 70 -10.86 -16.65 2.15
N TYR A 71 -11.17 -17.03 3.37
CA TYR A 71 -10.71 -16.39 4.61
C TYR A 71 -9.94 -17.42 5.41
N ASP A 72 -8.73 -17.07 5.79
CA ASP A 72 -7.81 -17.94 6.52
C ASP A 72 -7.38 -17.30 7.84
N TYR A 73 -7.37 -18.10 8.90
CA TYR A 73 -6.83 -17.72 10.20
C TYR A 73 -6.24 -18.94 10.91
N ASN A 74 -4.95 -18.88 11.21
CA ASN A 74 -4.22 -19.93 11.95
C ASN A 74 -4.49 -21.36 11.44
N GLY A 75 -4.46 -21.57 10.13
CA GLY A 75 -4.66 -22.88 9.51
C GLY A 75 -6.12 -23.32 9.36
N THR A 76 -7.07 -22.52 9.86
CA THR A 76 -8.51 -22.74 9.60
C THR A 76 -8.95 -21.86 8.45
N SER A 77 -9.64 -22.45 7.47
CA SER A 77 -10.02 -21.76 6.24
C SER A 77 -11.49 -22.00 5.91
N ILE A 78 -12.16 -20.95 5.46
CA ILE A 78 -13.50 -21.03 4.85
C ILE A 78 -13.51 -20.37 3.49
N SER A 79 -14.31 -20.91 2.59
CA SER A 79 -14.46 -20.34 1.25
C SER A 79 -15.92 -20.04 0.94
N TYR A 80 -16.17 -18.87 0.42
CA TYR A 80 -17.44 -18.53 -0.19
C TYR A 80 -17.34 -18.75 -1.69
N THR A 81 -18.24 -19.57 -2.22
CA THR A 81 -18.38 -19.82 -3.67
C THR A 81 -19.77 -19.37 -4.12
N LYS A 82 -19.84 -18.89 -5.36
CA LYS A 82 -21.10 -18.52 -5.97
C LYS A 82 -21.71 -19.74 -6.67
N SER A 83 -22.92 -20.14 -6.26
CA SER A 83 -23.75 -21.12 -6.96
C SER A 83 -25.09 -20.49 -7.28
N ASP A 84 -25.46 -20.46 -8.55
CA ASP A 84 -26.67 -19.80 -9.04
C ASP A 84 -26.74 -18.33 -8.58
N GLN A 85 -27.74 -18.00 -7.77
CA GLN A 85 -27.95 -16.64 -7.28
C GLN A 85 -27.37 -16.38 -5.87
N ARG A 86 -26.82 -17.39 -5.19
CA ARG A 86 -26.43 -17.28 -3.79
C ARG A 86 -24.96 -17.61 -3.56
N TRP A 87 -24.36 -16.90 -2.61
CA TRP A 87 -23.05 -17.21 -2.07
C TRP A 87 -23.20 -18.24 -0.94
N SER A 88 -22.52 -19.37 -1.05
CA SER A 88 -22.50 -20.43 -0.04
C SER A 88 -21.11 -20.54 0.59
N VAL A 89 -21.06 -20.84 1.89
CA VAL A 89 -19.80 -20.99 2.63
C VAL A 89 -19.48 -22.47 2.86
N THR A 90 -18.23 -22.83 2.70
CA THR A 90 -17.72 -24.18 2.94
C THR A 90 -16.35 -24.09 3.63
N PRO A 91 -16.12 -24.85 4.73
CA PRO A 91 -17.10 -25.61 5.50
C PRO A 91 -17.98 -24.71 6.37
N LYS A 92 -19.28 -24.97 6.41
CA LYS A 92 -20.24 -24.16 7.20
C LYS A 92 -19.96 -24.18 8.71
N LYS A 93 -19.43 -25.27 9.23
CA LYS A 93 -19.12 -25.42 10.67
C LYS A 93 -18.07 -24.42 11.14
N GLU A 94 -17.07 -24.13 10.31
CA GLU A 94 -15.97 -23.23 10.64
C GLU A 94 -16.30 -21.74 10.41
N ALA A 95 -17.39 -21.43 9.73
CA ALA A 95 -17.73 -20.04 9.40
C ALA A 95 -17.89 -19.14 10.64
N LYS A 96 -18.49 -19.67 11.72
CA LYS A 96 -18.63 -18.95 12.99
C LYS A 96 -17.28 -18.72 13.68
N ASN A 97 -16.39 -19.73 13.64
CA ASN A 97 -15.06 -19.66 14.24
C ASN A 97 -14.21 -18.62 13.53
N ILE A 98 -14.18 -18.64 12.21
CA ILE A 98 -13.46 -17.64 11.40
C ILE A 98 -14.03 -16.23 11.62
N GLN A 99 -15.36 -16.07 11.67
CA GLN A 99 -15.96 -14.77 11.99
C GLN A 99 -15.62 -14.30 13.41
N ALA A 100 -15.59 -15.20 14.39
CA ALA A 100 -15.21 -14.86 15.76
C ALA A 100 -13.72 -14.49 15.87
N ALA A 101 -12.86 -15.13 15.08
CA ALA A 101 -11.42 -14.87 15.03
C ALA A 101 -11.05 -13.57 14.28
N PHE A 102 -11.99 -12.97 13.55
CA PHE A 102 -11.73 -11.70 12.86
C PHE A 102 -11.43 -10.59 13.88
N PRO A 103 -10.34 -9.83 13.70
CA PRO A 103 -9.82 -8.93 14.74
C PRO A 103 -10.76 -7.78 15.11
N TYR A 104 -11.76 -7.48 14.29
CA TYR A 104 -12.68 -6.35 14.52
C TYR A 104 -14.11 -6.84 14.73
N ASN A 105 -14.72 -6.43 15.85
CA ASN A 105 -16.10 -6.78 16.17
C ASN A 105 -17.14 -6.01 15.33
N VAL A 106 -16.78 -4.82 14.90
CA VAL A 106 -17.64 -3.94 14.09
C VAL A 106 -16.86 -3.49 12.85
N ILE A 107 -17.54 -3.47 11.72
CA ILE A 107 -17.03 -2.89 10.46
C ILE A 107 -18.02 -1.82 10.03
N SER A 108 -17.52 -0.60 9.85
CA SER A 108 -18.25 0.51 9.24
C SER A 108 -17.73 0.75 7.83
N PHE A 109 -18.60 0.83 6.84
CA PHE A 109 -18.21 1.00 5.45
C PHE A 109 -18.82 2.27 4.86
N LEU A 110 -17.96 3.26 4.59
CA LEU A 110 -18.29 4.51 3.94
C LEU A 110 -17.97 4.40 2.45
N THR A 111 -18.98 4.46 1.61
CA THR A 111 -18.83 4.50 0.15
C THR A 111 -19.27 5.85 -0.38
N THR A 112 -18.45 6.45 -1.24
CA THR A 112 -18.78 7.70 -1.92
C THR A 112 -19.43 7.46 -3.27
N THR A 113 -19.30 6.25 -3.81
CA THR A 113 -19.83 5.85 -5.10
C THR A 113 -21.34 5.54 -5.04
N GLY A 114 -22.13 6.32 -5.76
CA GLY A 114 -23.36 5.90 -6.41
C GLY A 114 -24.66 5.87 -5.62
N LYS A 115 -24.70 5.96 -4.32
CA LYS A 115 -25.90 6.53 -3.70
C LYS A 115 -25.77 8.05 -3.83
N ARG A 116 -25.94 8.56 -5.05
CA ARG A 116 -26.42 9.93 -5.20
C ARG A 116 -27.42 10.11 -4.09
N LEU A 117 -27.12 11.00 -3.16
CA LEU A 117 -28.07 11.42 -2.14
C LEU A 117 -29.36 11.66 -2.91
N TYR A 118 -30.29 10.72 -2.83
CA TYR A 118 -31.59 10.91 -3.45
C TYR A 118 -32.09 12.17 -2.80
N GLU A 119 -32.07 13.24 -3.55
CA GLU A 119 -32.54 14.53 -3.12
C GLU A 119 -34.02 14.32 -2.83
N THR A 120 -34.33 14.14 -1.56
CA THR A 120 -35.73 14.29 -1.17
C THR A 120 -36.03 15.75 -1.40
N PRO A 121 -36.85 16.09 -2.39
CA PRO A 121 -37.14 17.51 -2.67
C PRO A 121 -37.53 18.22 -1.39
N GLU A 122 -36.99 19.40 -1.17
CA GLU A 122 -37.14 20.14 0.09
C GLU A 122 -38.64 20.33 0.47
N HIS A 123 -39.55 20.47 -0.55
CA HIS A 123 -41.01 20.56 -0.37
C HIS A 123 -41.64 19.28 0.19
N LEU A 124 -40.95 18.14 0.21
CA LEU A 124 -41.43 16.89 0.81
C LEU A 124 -40.94 16.72 2.27
N LEU A 125 -40.12 17.65 2.77
CA LEU A 125 -39.60 17.64 4.12
C LEU A 125 -40.47 18.50 5.05
N LYS A 126 -40.92 17.91 6.13
CA LYS A 126 -41.55 18.65 7.22
C LYS A 126 -40.48 19.12 8.20
N VAL A 127 -40.06 20.37 8.05
CA VAL A 127 -38.97 20.96 8.84
C VAL A 127 -39.54 21.44 10.18
N ARG A 128 -38.88 21.05 11.29
CA ARG A 128 -39.16 21.68 12.60
C ARG A 128 -38.48 23.04 12.64
N ARG A 129 -39.18 24.05 13.18
CA ARG A 129 -38.66 25.43 13.20
C ARG A 129 -37.51 25.67 14.17
N THR A 130 -37.24 24.75 15.11
CA THR A 130 -36.21 24.91 16.13
C THR A 130 -34.85 24.56 15.54
N GLU A 131 -34.00 25.58 15.40
CA GLU A 131 -32.59 25.44 15.02
C GLU A 131 -31.74 25.06 16.24
N ARG A 132 -30.76 24.17 16.03
CA ARG A 132 -29.75 23.80 17.03
C ARG A 132 -28.38 23.96 16.41
N ALA A 133 -27.38 24.32 17.22
CA ALA A 133 -26.00 24.33 16.78
C ALA A 133 -25.59 22.92 16.39
N ALA A 134 -24.78 22.80 15.32
CA ALA A 134 -24.12 21.54 14.98
C ALA A 134 -23.08 21.18 16.05
N GLU A 135 -22.67 19.93 16.07
CA GLU A 135 -21.66 19.43 16.99
C GLU A 135 -20.33 20.19 16.77
N PRO A 136 -19.66 20.68 17.86
CA PRO A 136 -18.43 21.46 17.74
C PRO A 136 -17.32 20.68 17.02
N THR A 137 -17.27 19.35 17.16
CA THR A 137 -16.33 18.46 16.47
C THR A 137 -16.52 18.51 14.95
N ILE A 138 -17.76 18.47 14.47
CA ILE A 138 -18.11 18.56 13.04
C ILE A 138 -17.76 19.95 12.50
N ILE A 139 -18.10 21.02 13.22
CA ILE A 139 -17.78 22.40 12.81
C ILE A 139 -16.27 22.56 12.66
N SER A 140 -15.50 22.15 13.67
CA SER A 140 -14.04 22.22 13.68
C SER A 140 -13.43 21.42 12.54
N ALA A 141 -13.88 20.18 12.34
CA ALA A 141 -13.38 19.30 11.27
C ALA A 141 -13.71 19.86 9.87
N MET A 142 -14.94 20.34 9.62
CA MET A 142 -15.32 20.97 8.35
C MET A 142 -14.39 22.14 8.02
N ASN A 143 -14.20 23.04 8.97
CA ASN A 143 -13.36 24.23 8.78
C ASN A 143 -11.88 23.86 8.61
N LYS A 144 -11.35 22.94 9.42
CA LYS A 144 -9.95 22.48 9.36
C LYS A 144 -9.65 21.81 8.02
N ILE A 145 -10.51 20.91 7.57
CA ILE A 145 -10.29 20.13 6.35
C ILE A 145 -10.43 21.02 5.10
N LEU A 146 -11.47 21.83 5.03
CA LEU A 146 -11.70 22.72 3.89
C LEU A 146 -10.86 24.00 3.92
N GLY A 147 -10.18 24.29 5.04
CA GLY A 147 -9.35 25.50 5.19
C GLY A 147 -10.16 26.78 5.15
N THR A 148 -11.29 26.82 5.85
CA THR A 148 -12.25 27.92 5.86
C THR A 148 -12.81 28.17 7.26
N THR A 149 -13.47 29.29 7.46
CA THR A 149 -14.26 29.59 8.66
C THR A 149 -15.77 29.60 8.39
N LYS A 150 -16.15 29.23 7.17
CA LYS A 150 -17.54 29.26 6.66
C LYS A 150 -18.54 28.54 7.57
N PHE A 151 -18.11 27.46 8.20
CA PHE A 151 -18.98 26.55 8.97
C PHE A 151 -19.09 26.90 10.45
N ASN A 152 -18.52 28.03 10.92
CA ASN A 152 -18.59 28.43 12.34
C ASN A 152 -20.04 28.51 12.86
N ASP A 153 -20.98 28.98 12.03
CA ASP A 153 -22.39 29.11 12.38
C ASP A 153 -23.26 27.95 11.87
N LEU A 154 -22.64 26.78 11.62
CA LEU A 154 -23.37 25.61 11.14
C LEU A 154 -24.42 25.18 12.18
N LYS A 155 -25.66 25.06 11.74
CA LYS A 155 -26.81 24.63 12.53
C LYS A 155 -27.51 23.47 11.84
N TYR A 156 -28.41 22.83 12.55
CA TYR A 156 -29.31 21.84 11.96
C TYR A 156 -30.72 22.01 12.47
N VAL A 157 -31.67 21.51 11.68
CA VAL A 157 -33.08 21.36 12.02
C VAL A 157 -33.51 19.91 11.89
N GLN A 158 -34.43 19.49 12.75
CA GLN A 158 -35.01 18.14 12.64
C GLN A 158 -36.03 18.10 11.50
N VAL A 159 -35.95 17.06 10.67
CA VAL A 159 -36.85 16.85 9.55
C VAL A 159 -37.63 15.54 9.68
N LYS A 160 -38.87 15.55 9.17
CA LYS A 160 -39.69 14.34 9.03
C LYS A 160 -40.17 14.25 7.58
N SER A 161 -40.22 13.04 7.03
CA SER A 161 -40.85 12.83 5.72
C SER A 161 -42.36 13.08 5.80
N MET A 162 -42.91 13.82 4.84
CA MET A 162 -44.36 14.14 4.80
C MET A 162 -45.23 12.97 4.37
N LYS A 163 -44.72 11.89 3.81
CA LYS A 163 -45.51 10.78 3.24
C LYS A 163 -45.08 9.39 3.70
N GLY A 164 -44.50 9.24 4.91
CA GLY A 164 -44.07 7.94 5.42
C GLY A 164 -42.89 7.33 4.65
N ARG A 165 -42.30 8.03 3.66
CA ARG A 165 -41.09 7.63 3.00
C ARG A 165 -39.90 7.88 3.93
N GLN A 166 -38.96 6.94 4.02
CA GLN A 166 -37.71 7.15 4.76
C GLN A 166 -36.98 8.35 4.15
N VAL A 167 -36.73 9.36 4.98
CA VAL A 167 -35.84 10.47 4.62
C VAL A 167 -34.42 9.98 4.88
N ASN A 168 -33.69 9.71 3.83
CA ASN A 168 -32.27 9.33 3.92
C ASN A 168 -31.34 10.56 4.10
N LEU A 169 -31.74 11.47 4.99
CA LEU A 169 -30.93 12.58 5.44
C LEU A 169 -30.29 12.18 6.76
N HIS A 170 -29.07 11.69 6.73
CA HIS A 170 -28.32 11.25 7.91
C HIS A 170 -29.09 10.28 8.84
N ARG A 171 -28.40 9.54 9.71
CA ARG A 171 -29.02 8.57 10.63
C ARG A 171 -30.07 9.20 11.58
N GLU A 172 -29.97 10.53 11.81
CA GLU A 172 -30.79 11.24 12.80
C GLU A 172 -31.83 12.19 12.18
N ASN A 173 -32.07 12.14 10.86
CA ASN A 173 -32.97 13.02 10.16
C ASN A 173 -32.68 14.52 10.45
N LYS A 174 -31.40 14.91 10.47
CA LYS A 174 -30.95 16.28 10.59
C LYS A 174 -30.79 16.88 9.19
N LEU A 175 -31.20 18.12 8.99
CA LEU A 175 -30.91 18.94 7.82
C LEU A 175 -30.02 20.09 8.27
N TYR A 176 -28.80 20.15 7.76
CA TYR A 176 -27.85 21.20 8.12
C TYR A 176 -28.12 22.47 7.34
N ILE A 177 -27.95 23.62 8.00
CA ILE A 177 -28.22 24.95 7.48
C ILE A 177 -27.08 25.92 7.81
N LEU A 178 -26.83 26.84 6.89
CA LEU A 178 -25.91 27.95 7.04
C LEU A 178 -26.58 29.26 6.69
N LYS A 179 -25.92 30.38 7.04
CA LYS A 179 -26.26 31.72 6.57
C LYS A 179 -25.23 32.18 5.54
N ASN A 180 -25.68 32.83 4.48
CA ASN A 180 -24.80 33.54 3.56
C ASN A 180 -24.38 34.91 4.13
N SER A 181 -23.49 35.60 3.40
CA SER A 181 -23.03 36.95 3.79
C SER A 181 -24.14 38.01 3.87
N LYS A 182 -25.30 37.77 3.25
CA LYS A 182 -26.49 38.64 3.30
C LYS A 182 -27.43 38.29 4.44
N GLY A 183 -27.14 37.22 5.20
CA GLY A 183 -28.00 36.73 6.28
C GLY A 183 -29.09 35.74 5.86
N ASP A 184 -29.19 35.41 4.56
CA ASP A 184 -30.17 34.44 4.08
C ASP A 184 -29.73 33.02 4.44
N LYS A 185 -30.67 32.20 4.86
CA LYS A 185 -30.41 30.79 5.21
C LYS A 185 -30.50 29.89 3.98
N TYR A 186 -29.62 28.93 3.90
CA TYR A 186 -29.63 27.87 2.90
C TYR A 186 -29.28 26.54 3.54
N SER A 187 -29.78 25.46 2.98
CA SER A 187 -29.55 24.11 3.51
C SER A 187 -28.36 23.45 2.85
N GLU A 188 -27.90 22.32 3.43
CA GLU A 188 -26.84 21.45 2.87
C GLU A 188 -27.17 20.95 1.45
N LEU A 189 -28.43 21.02 1.01
CA LEU A 189 -28.80 20.68 -0.37
C LEU A 189 -28.19 21.65 -1.39
N SER A 190 -27.86 22.87 -0.94
CA SER A 190 -27.16 23.88 -1.74
C SER A 190 -25.67 23.96 -1.48
N PHE A 191 -25.10 23.06 -0.68
CA PHE A 191 -23.64 22.96 -0.51
C PHE A 191 -22.99 22.41 -1.78
N SER A 192 -21.72 22.73 -2.00
CA SER A 192 -20.94 22.06 -3.04
C SER A 192 -20.88 20.55 -2.79
N LEU A 193 -20.66 19.78 -3.84
CA LEU A 193 -20.58 18.32 -3.72
C LEU A 193 -19.52 17.90 -2.68
N GLY A 194 -18.35 18.55 -2.69
CA GLY A 194 -17.28 18.26 -1.73
C GLY A 194 -17.65 18.59 -0.29
N GLU A 195 -18.28 19.74 -0.05
CA GLU A 195 -18.78 20.13 1.28
C GLU A 195 -19.80 19.13 1.82
N ARG A 196 -20.71 18.69 0.96
CA ARG A 196 -21.78 17.76 1.31
C ARG A 196 -21.26 16.36 1.58
N LEU A 197 -20.35 15.85 0.73
CA LEU A 197 -19.73 14.54 0.95
C LEU A 197 -18.87 14.54 2.21
N LEU A 198 -18.10 15.61 2.45
CA LEU A 198 -17.31 15.74 3.66
C LEU A 198 -18.18 15.77 4.91
N LEU A 199 -19.24 16.57 4.92
CA LEU A 199 -20.18 16.64 6.04
C LEU A 199 -20.76 15.25 6.36
N ASN A 200 -21.20 14.53 5.33
CA ASN A 200 -21.72 13.17 5.49
C ASN A 200 -20.67 12.20 6.02
N ALA A 201 -19.44 12.30 5.53
CA ALA A 201 -18.34 11.48 6.00
C ALA A 201 -18.04 11.75 7.48
N LEU A 202 -17.98 13.02 7.90
CA LEU A 202 -17.72 13.39 9.29
C LEU A 202 -18.83 12.90 10.24
N ILE A 203 -20.09 13.08 9.89
CA ILE A 203 -21.24 12.57 10.67
C ILE A 203 -21.16 11.04 10.79
N PHE A 204 -20.81 10.37 9.69
CA PHE A 204 -20.64 8.92 9.69
C PHE A 204 -19.50 8.48 10.62
N ILE A 205 -18.32 9.13 10.51
CA ILE A 205 -17.13 8.82 11.32
C ILE A 205 -17.39 9.06 12.80
N GLU A 206 -18.09 10.14 13.16
CA GLU A 206 -18.49 10.39 14.55
C GLU A 206 -19.37 9.26 15.12
N SER A 207 -20.20 8.62 14.29
CA SER A 207 -21.05 7.51 14.69
C SER A 207 -20.35 6.16 14.76
N VAL A 208 -19.07 6.08 14.34
CA VAL A 208 -18.29 4.82 14.35
C VAL A 208 -17.93 4.45 15.79
N ILE A 209 -18.15 3.19 16.13
CA ILE A 209 -17.86 2.63 17.45
C ILE A 209 -16.35 2.47 17.60
N ASP A 210 -15.84 2.74 18.80
CA ASP A 210 -14.44 2.58 19.15
C ASP A 210 -13.95 1.11 18.96
N ASN A 211 -12.67 0.92 18.74
CA ASN A 211 -12.05 -0.40 18.50
C ASN A 211 -12.65 -1.15 17.30
N SER A 212 -13.00 -0.45 16.23
CA SER A 212 -13.61 -1.04 15.03
C SER A 212 -12.80 -0.79 13.76
N LEU A 213 -13.19 -1.47 12.69
CA LEU A 213 -12.64 -1.27 11.35
C LEU A 213 -13.53 -0.30 10.58
N LEU A 214 -12.94 0.81 10.11
CA LEU A 214 -13.57 1.75 9.21
C LEU A 214 -13.01 1.56 7.80
N LEU A 215 -13.87 1.20 6.85
CA LEU A 215 -13.56 1.11 5.43
C LEU A 215 -14.08 2.35 4.73
N ILE A 216 -13.26 2.97 3.88
CA ILE A 216 -13.61 4.16 3.09
C ILE A 216 -13.25 3.89 1.63
N ASP A 217 -14.22 4.08 0.73
CA ASP A 217 -14.01 3.88 -0.70
C ASP A 217 -14.09 5.21 -1.45
N GLU A 218 -12.97 5.59 -2.10
CA GLU A 218 -12.85 6.74 -3.02
C GLU A 218 -13.34 8.10 -2.47
N ILE A 219 -12.94 8.45 -1.25
CA ILE A 219 -13.36 9.72 -0.61
C ILE A 219 -12.86 10.97 -1.38
N GLU A 220 -11.84 10.82 -2.20
CA GLU A 220 -11.21 11.91 -2.93
C GLU A 220 -12.05 12.51 -4.05
N LEU A 221 -13.07 11.82 -4.55
CA LEU A 221 -13.82 12.19 -5.76
C LEU A 221 -14.37 13.63 -5.79
N ALA A 222 -14.54 14.25 -4.65
CA ALA A 222 -15.09 15.60 -4.56
C ALA A 222 -14.26 16.55 -3.68
N LEU A 223 -13.08 16.12 -3.20
CA LEU A 223 -12.23 16.94 -2.36
C LEU A 223 -11.00 17.43 -3.15
N HIS A 224 -10.69 18.72 -2.99
CA HIS A 224 -9.44 19.29 -3.51
C HIS A 224 -8.22 18.62 -2.85
N PRO A 225 -7.07 18.44 -3.52
CA PRO A 225 -5.88 17.75 -3.00
C PRO A 225 -5.49 18.12 -1.57
N MET A 226 -5.44 19.41 -1.24
CA MET A 226 -5.13 19.85 0.13
C MET A 226 -6.21 19.47 1.16
N ALA A 227 -7.48 19.40 0.75
CA ALA A 227 -8.53 18.93 1.63
C ALA A 227 -8.43 17.41 1.87
N GLN A 228 -8.01 16.64 0.87
CA GLN A 228 -7.72 15.20 1.02
C GLN A 228 -6.61 14.96 2.05
N VAL A 229 -5.50 15.72 1.97
CA VAL A 229 -4.39 15.63 2.94
C VAL A 229 -4.86 15.98 4.36
N ARG A 230 -5.62 17.07 4.52
CA ARG A 230 -6.16 17.45 5.83
C ARG A 230 -7.19 16.45 6.36
N PHE A 231 -7.96 15.83 5.49
CA PHE A 231 -8.88 14.75 5.86
C PHE A 231 -8.12 13.51 6.35
N TYR A 232 -7.02 13.13 5.68
CA TYR A 232 -6.15 12.06 6.14
C TYR A 232 -5.54 12.36 7.52
N GLN A 233 -5.06 13.58 7.76
CA GLN A 233 -4.57 14.02 9.07
C GLN A 233 -5.66 13.96 10.15
N TYR A 234 -6.88 14.38 9.82
CA TYR A 234 -8.04 14.24 10.71
C TYR A 234 -8.31 12.76 11.05
N LEU A 235 -8.26 11.87 10.08
CA LEU A 235 -8.42 10.42 10.34
C LEU A 235 -7.33 9.88 11.26
N GLN A 236 -6.09 10.33 11.16
CA GLN A 236 -5.02 9.94 12.09
C GLN A 236 -5.30 10.39 13.53
N GLU A 237 -5.95 11.53 13.72
CA GLU A 237 -6.40 12.01 15.04
C GLU A 237 -7.55 11.13 15.58
N VAL A 238 -8.51 10.81 14.72
CA VAL A 238 -9.65 9.94 15.06
C VAL A 238 -9.21 8.52 15.40
N VAL A 239 -8.25 7.97 14.64
CA VAL A 239 -7.65 6.65 14.92
C VAL A 239 -7.09 6.58 16.33
N LYS A 240 -6.37 7.62 16.76
CA LYS A 240 -5.79 7.67 18.11
C LYS A 240 -6.85 7.81 19.20
N SER A 241 -7.90 8.62 18.97
CA SER A 241 -8.94 8.89 19.97
C SER A 241 -9.93 7.74 20.13
N LYS A 242 -10.27 7.06 19.05
CA LYS A 242 -11.27 5.97 19.02
C LYS A 242 -10.65 4.57 18.89
N MET A 243 -9.31 4.47 18.82
CA MET A 243 -8.59 3.21 18.59
C MET A 243 -9.11 2.45 17.35
N LEU A 244 -9.29 3.15 16.23
CA LEU A 244 -9.77 2.56 14.99
C LEU A 244 -8.63 1.99 14.16
N THR A 245 -8.95 1.04 13.31
CA THR A 245 -8.19 0.75 12.09
C THR A 245 -8.98 1.31 10.91
N VAL A 246 -8.33 2.11 10.08
CA VAL A 246 -8.97 2.72 8.92
C VAL A 246 -8.30 2.19 7.66
N ILE A 247 -9.08 1.68 6.71
CA ILE A 247 -8.60 1.27 5.39
C ILE A 247 -9.32 2.12 4.33
N ILE A 248 -8.53 2.86 3.55
CA ILE A 248 -9.02 3.76 2.51
C ILE A 248 -8.61 3.21 1.15
N SER A 249 -9.56 2.95 0.26
CA SER A 249 -9.22 2.79 -1.15
C SER A 249 -9.14 4.14 -1.84
N THR A 250 -8.12 4.35 -2.66
CA THR A 250 -7.90 5.66 -3.28
C THR A 250 -7.11 5.58 -4.59
N HIS A 251 -7.37 6.55 -5.47
CA HIS A 251 -6.54 6.89 -6.62
C HIS A 251 -5.81 8.22 -6.44
N SER A 252 -5.92 8.84 -5.26
CA SER A 252 -5.32 10.16 -5.01
C SER A 252 -3.81 10.10 -4.89
N SER A 253 -3.11 10.76 -5.80
CA SER A 253 -1.67 10.98 -5.71
C SER A 253 -1.28 11.75 -4.43
N SER A 254 -2.14 12.68 -4.00
CA SER A 254 -1.92 13.47 -2.77
C SER A 254 -1.96 12.61 -1.50
N LEU A 255 -2.90 11.65 -1.44
CA LEU A 255 -2.99 10.72 -0.31
C LEU A 255 -1.83 9.71 -0.31
N VAL A 256 -1.46 9.18 -1.49
CA VAL A 256 -0.31 8.28 -1.63
C VAL A 256 0.98 8.92 -1.13
N LYS A 257 1.18 10.22 -1.39
CA LYS A 257 2.37 10.97 -0.95
C LYS A 257 2.47 11.13 0.57
N VAL A 258 1.35 11.23 1.28
CA VAL A 258 1.34 11.55 2.73
C VAL A 258 1.05 10.35 3.62
N ALA A 259 0.58 9.26 3.05
CA ALA A 259 0.21 8.08 3.84
C ALA A 259 1.44 7.36 4.40
N LYS A 260 1.31 6.89 5.65
CA LYS A 260 2.34 6.09 6.33
C LYS A 260 2.34 4.64 5.83
N HIS A 261 1.17 4.03 5.74
CA HIS A 261 1.00 2.64 5.34
C HIS A 261 0.26 2.56 4.01
N ARG A 262 0.87 1.88 3.04
CA ARG A 262 0.37 1.75 1.68
C ARG A 262 0.37 0.30 1.23
N PHE A 263 -0.77 -0.18 0.77
CA PHE A 263 -0.92 -1.42 0.04
C PHE A 263 -1.14 -1.07 -1.43
N TYR A 264 -0.19 -1.39 -2.26
CA TYR A 264 -0.32 -1.21 -3.69
C TYR A 264 -0.75 -2.53 -4.35
N LEU A 265 -1.88 -2.50 -5.02
CA LEU A 265 -2.41 -3.63 -5.77
C LEU A 265 -1.85 -3.57 -7.19
N GLU A 266 -0.81 -4.35 -7.48
CA GLU A 266 -0.12 -4.38 -8.76
C GLU A 266 -0.67 -5.51 -9.65
N PRO A 267 -1.40 -5.19 -10.74
CA PRO A 267 -1.87 -6.21 -11.67
C PRO A 267 -0.69 -6.81 -12.45
N GLN A 268 -0.70 -8.13 -12.59
CA GLN A 268 0.24 -8.88 -13.40
C GLN A 268 -0.36 -9.22 -14.77
N SER A 269 0.47 -9.59 -15.74
CA SER A 269 0.03 -9.91 -17.11
C SER A 269 -0.93 -11.10 -17.19
N ASP A 270 -0.91 -11.98 -16.20
CA ASP A 270 -1.79 -13.17 -16.13
C ASP A 270 -3.09 -12.90 -15.34
N SER A 271 -3.40 -11.63 -15.07
CA SER A 271 -4.56 -11.17 -14.26
C SER A 271 -4.49 -11.54 -12.77
N THR A 272 -3.35 -11.98 -12.26
CA THR A 272 -3.09 -12.00 -10.82
C THR A 272 -2.82 -10.60 -10.31
N VAL A 273 -3.09 -10.34 -9.03
CA VAL A 273 -2.83 -9.04 -8.41
C VAL A 273 -1.93 -9.26 -7.21
N GLU A 274 -0.73 -8.72 -7.29
CA GLU A 274 0.23 -8.73 -6.20
C GLU A 274 -0.05 -7.58 -5.24
N VAL A 275 0.03 -7.84 -3.93
CA VAL A 275 -0.14 -6.81 -2.90
C VAL A 275 1.22 -6.42 -2.36
N LEU A 276 1.72 -5.28 -2.80
CA LEU A 276 2.99 -4.72 -2.32
C LEU A 276 2.73 -3.82 -1.11
N CYS A 277 3.44 -4.08 -0.01
CA CYS A 277 3.31 -3.33 1.23
C CYS A 277 4.37 -2.22 1.31
N ASP A 278 3.96 -1.04 1.76
CA ASP A 278 4.83 0.09 2.08
C ASP A 278 5.82 0.49 0.96
N CYS A 279 5.40 0.33 -0.30
CA CYS A 279 6.17 0.78 -1.46
C CYS A 279 6.44 2.29 -1.41
N ALA A 280 7.54 2.71 -2.02
CA ALA A 280 7.80 4.13 -2.23
C ALA A 280 6.65 4.78 -3.02
N PRO A 281 6.20 5.98 -2.62
CA PRO A 281 5.14 6.70 -3.32
C PRO A 281 5.40 6.83 -4.82
N SER A 282 6.65 7.11 -5.21
CA SER A 282 7.05 7.23 -6.63
C SER A 282 6.80 5.97 -7.44
N TYR A 283 6.92 4.78 -6.82
CA TYR A 283 6.61 3.52 -7.48
C TYR A 283 5.10 3.39 -7.77
N ILE A 284 4.28 3.78 -6.81
CA ILE A 284 2.82 3.73 -6.92
C ILE A 284 2.33 4.76 -7.94
N LEU A 285 2.91 5.96 -7.92
CA LEU A 285 2.49 7.08 -8.76
C LEU A 285 2.72 6.84 -10.25
N LYS A 286 3.63 5.94 -10.62
CA LYS A 286 3.85 5.57 -12.03
C LYS A 286 2.57 5.16 -12.78
N ASP A 287 1.60 4.55 -12.06
CA ASP A 287 0.39 3.98 -12.64
C ASP A 287 -0.87 4.80 -12.38
N ILE A 288 -0.82 5.80 -11.48
CA ILE A 288 -2.00 6.57 -11.07
C ILE A 288 -1.90 8.07 -11.31
N SER A 289 -0.74 8.57 -11.69
CA SER A 289 -0.52 10.00 -11.97
C SER A 289 -0.24 10.25 -13.45
N ALA A 290 -0.51 11.46 -13.92
CA ALA A 290 -0.09 11.92 -15.23
C ALA A 290 1.46 11.98 -15.33
N GLU A 291 2.01 11.95 -16.56
CA GLU A 291 3.47 11.90 -16.79
C GLU A 291 4.26 12.98 -16.03
N ASP A 292 3.75 14.19 -15.94
CA ASP A 292 4.41 15.30 -15.23
C ASP A 292 4.47 15.08 -13.71
N ASP A 293 3.47 14.43 -13.13
CA ASP A 293 3.47 14.04 -11.71
C ASP A 293 4.37 12.83 -11.43
N ASN A 294 4.72 12.06 -12.47
CA ASN A 294 5.56 10.87 -12.41
C ASN A 294 7.03 11.13 -12.63
N LYS A 295 7.43 12.37 -12.96
CA LYS A 295 8.83 12.72 -13.12
C LYS A 295 9.54 12.54 -11.76
N PRO A 296 10.49 11.62 -11.67
CA PRO A 296 11.20 11.45 -10.42
C PRO A 296 12.12 12.65 -10.16
N ASP A 297 12.12 13.13 -8.93
CA ASP A 297 13.10 14.12 -8.49
C ASP A 297 14.50 13.50 -8.39
N VAL A 298 14.56 12.21 -8.06
CA VAL A 298 15.80 11.43 -7.98
C VAL A 298 15.59 10.07 -8.63
N LEU A 299 16.48 9.70 -9.54
CA LEU A 299 16.50 8.43 -10.22
C LEU A 299 17.69 7.58 -9.77
N PHE A 300 17.42 6.44 -9.17
CA PHE A 300 18.42 5.44 -8.85
C PHE A 300 18.45 4.34 -9.90
N LEU A 301 19.67 4.00 -10.37
CA LEU A 301 19.90 2.94 -11.32
C LEU A 301 20.63 1.79 -10.62
N VAL A 302 20.09 0.59 -10.69
CA VAL A 302 20.62 -0.62 -10.04
C VAL A 302 20.76 -1.77 -11.05
N GLU A 303 21.43 -2.85 -10.67
CA GLU A 303 21.74 -3.94 -11.59
C GLU A 303 20.51 -4.80 -11.90
N ASP A 304 19.80 -5.28 -10.89
CA ASP A 304 18.73 -6.24 -11.06
C ASP A 304 17.50 -5.99 -10.17
N VAL A 305 16.56 -6.92 -10.24
CA VAL A 305 15.30 -6.86 -9.49
C VAL A 305 15.54 -6.93 -7.98
N MET A 306 16.53 -7.71 -7.52
CA MET A 306 16.80 -7.87 -6.09
C MET A 306 17.46 -6.61 -5.52
N ALA A 307 18.38 -6.00 -6.25
CA ALA A 307 18.95 -4.69 -5.94
C ALA A 307 17.87 -3.60 -5.88
N ARG A 308 16.90 -3.62 -6.82
CA ARG A 308 15.75 -2.72 -6.81
C ARG A 308 14.87 -2.92 -5.58
N ARG A 309 14.54 -4.18 -5.22
CA ARG A 309 13.73 -4.50 -4.03
C ARG A 309 14.41 -3.96 -2.78
N TYR A 310 15.67 -4.33 -2.62
CA TYR A 310 16.48 -3.93 -1.48
C TYR A 310 16.50 -2.40 -1.29
N LEU A 311 16.88 -1.67 -2.35
CA LEU A 311 16.96 -0.20 -2.30
C LEU A 311 15.59 0.44 -2.03
N ASN A 312 14.51 -0.07 -2.61
CA ASN A 312 13.17 0.45 -2.36
C ASN A 312 12.76 0.31 -0.89
N TYR A 313 13.09 -0.82 -0.23
CA TYR A 313 12.84 -0.96 1.21
C TYR A 313 13.64 0.06 2.03
N ILE A 314 14.89 0.31 1.65
CA ILE A 314 15.72 1.33 2.31
C ILE A 314 15.12 2.72 2.13
N ILE A 315 14.70 3.09 0.93
CA ILE A 315 14.07 4.39 0.65
C ILE A 315 12.80 4.56 1.50
N CYS A 316 11.94 3.53 1.55
CA CYS A 316 10.73 3.57 2.37
C CYS A 316 11.04 3.76 3.86
N LYS A 317 12.15 3.23 4.36
CA LYS A 317 12.56 3.39 5.77
C LYS A 317 13.24 4.73 6.04
N TYR A 318 14.00 5.22 5.08
CA TYR A 318 14.70 6.50 5.20
C TYR A 318 13.73 7.69 5.20
N ASP A 319 12.76 7.68 4.29
CA ASP A 319 11.81 8.77 4.12
C ASP A 319 10.36 8.27 4.06
N PRO A 320 9.87 7.62 5.15
CA PRO A 320 8.56 6.99 5.17
C PRO A 320 7.41 7.97 4.98
N TYR A 321 7.65 9.28 5.16
CA TYR A 321 6.66 10.35 5.06
C TYR A 321 6.99 11.37 3.97
N GLU A 322 7.96 11.07 3.10
CA GLU A 322 8.47 12.04 2.10
C GLU A 322 8.77 13.43 2.70
N GLN A 323 9.32 13.45 3.90
CA GLN A 323 9.70 14.69 4.56
C GLN A 323 10.73 15.48 3.73
N SER A 324 11.51 14.76 2.90
CA SER A 324 12.41 15.34 1.91
C SER A 324 11.67 16.08 0.78
N LYS A 325 10.36 15.82 0.60
CA LYS A 325 9.53 16.28 -0.54
C LYS A 325 10.10 15.88 -1.90
N LEU A 326 10.89 14.79 -1.97
CA LEU A 326 11.51 14.29 -3.18
C LEU A 326 10.88 12.95 -3.59
N HIS A 327 10.57 12.81 -4.86
CA HIS A 327 10.10 11.55 -5.45
C HIS A 327 11.30 10.73 -5.93
N TYR A 328 11.54 9.59 -5.29
CA TYR A 328 12.58 8.65 -5.66
C TYR A 328 12.02 7.57 -6.58
N LYS A 329 12.75 7.24 -7.65
CA LYS A 329 12.44 6.11 -8.52
C LYS A 329 13.67 5.23 -8.68
N THR A 330 13.51 3.91 -8.55
CA THR A 330 14.57 2.94 -8.78
C THR A 330 14.27 2.14 -10.03
N ILE A 331 15.23 2.08 -10.96
CA ILE A 331 15.15 1.31 -12.20
C ILE A 331 16.31 0.32 -12.22
N TYR A 332 16.04 -0.96 -12.49
CA TYR A 332 17.06 -1.94 -12.78
C TYR A 332 17.40 -1.91 -14.28
N VAL A 333 18.68 -2.03 -14.61
CA VAL A 333 19.20 -1.77 -15.96
C VAL A 333 19.93 -2.97 -16.54
N GLY A 334 20.44 -3.87 -15.72
CA GLY A 334 21.25 -5.01 -16.10
C GLY A 334 22.62 -4.98 -15.42
N SER A 335 23.69 -5.36 -16.14
CA SER A 335 25.05 -5.43 -15.59
C SER A 335 25.56 -4.09 -15.06
N TYR A 336 26.55 -4.17 -14.16
CA TYR A 336 27.18 -3.01 -13.51
C TYR A 336 27.66 -1.93 -14.50
N ASP A 337 28.21 -2.34 -15.65
CA ASP A 337 28.63 -1.40 -16.70
C ASP A 337 27.43 -0.76 -17.41
N SER A 338 26.32 -1.49 -17.57
CA SER A 338 25.06 -0.96 -18.11
C SER A 338 24.44 0.09 -17.20
N VAL A 339 24.51 -0.11 -15.89
CA VAL A 339 24.03 0.87 -14.88
C VAL A 339 24.74 2.21 -15.05
N VAL A 340 26.07 2.19 -15.21
CA VAL A 340 26.88 3.40 -15.38
C VAL A 340 26.71 4.03 -16.77
N LYS A 341 26.62 3.22 -17.84
CA LYS A 341 26.29 3.70 -19.20
C LYS A 341 24.98 4.45 -19.23
N MET A 342 23.96 3.97 -18.53
CA MET A 342 22.64 4.58 -18.48
C MET A 342 22.67 5.98 -17.85
N VAL A 343 23.57 6.26 -16.90
CA VAL A 343 23.77 7.61 -16.35
C VAL A 343 24.08 8.62 -17.46
N SER A 344 25.03 8.27 -18.33
CA SER A 344 25.40 9.14 -19.46
C SER A 344 24.26 9.29 -20.47
N GLN A 345 23.56 8.18 -20.77
CA GLN A 345 22.48 8.17 -21.76
C GLN A 345 21.28 8.99 -21.30
N LEU A 346 20.77 8.74 -20.09
CA LEU A 346 19.62 9.46 -19.55
C LEU A 346 19.94 10.93 -19.24
N GLY A 347 21.18 11.22 -18.80
CA GLY A 347 21.61 12.59 -18.53
C GLY A 347 21.66 13.51 -19.76
N SER A 348 21.61 12.93 -20.96
CA SER A 348 21.53 13.68 -22.23
C SER A 348 20.12 13.81 -22.79
N ILE A 349 19.12 13.18 -22.17
CA ILE A 349 17.73 13.10 -22.66
C ILE A 349 16.80 13.87 -21.71
N GLN A 350 16.04 14.84 -22.25
CA GLN A 350 14.93 15.43 -21.53
C GLN A 350 13.85 14.34 -21.29
N PRO A 351 13.20 14.27 -20.11
CA PRO A 351 13.17 15.30 -19.04
C PRO A 351 14.12 15.03 -17.86
N PHE A 352 15.13 14.15 -18.00
CA PHE A 352 16.01 13.78 -16.89
C PHE A 352 17.13 14.82 -16.68
N ASP A 353 17.33 15.22 -15.43
CA ASP A 353 18.49 15.99 -15.01
C ASP A 353 19.58 15.04 -14.53
N LYS A 354 20.74 15.01 -15.20
CA LYS A 354 21.86 14.15 -14.83
C LYS A 354 22.28 14.32 -13.37
N LYS A 355 22.14 15.52 -12.81
CA LYS A 355 22.44 15.80 -11.39
C LYS A 355 21.55 15.02 -10.43
N ARG A 356 20.39 14.57 -10.87
CA ARG A 356 19.40 13.81 -10.11
C ARG A 356 19.43 12.31 -10.38
N ILE A 357 20.42 11.84 -11.16
CA ILE A 357 20.63 10.43 -11.45
C ILE A 357 21.78 9.92 -10.59
N GLN A 358 21.60 8.77 -9.94
CA GLN A 358 22.65 8.07 -9.18
C GLN A 358 22.67 6.61 -9.57
N ALA A 359 23.80 6.13 -10.02
CA ALA A 359 24.08 4.70 -10.19
C ALA A 359 24.44 4.09 -8.83
N LEU A 360 23.84 2.94 -8.54
CA LEU A 360 24.09 2.14 -7.36
C LEU A 360 24.32 0.67 -7.77
N PRO A 361 25.47 0.36 -8.41
CA PRO A 361 25.85 -1.02 -8.65
C PRO A 361 25.99 -1.81 -7.35
N ASP A 362 25.94 -3.13 -7.43
CA ASP A 362 26.14 -4.03 -6.30
C ASP A 362 27.53 -3.85 -5.68
N LYS A 363 27.71 -4.25 -4.44
CA LYS A 363 28.98 -4.07 -3.69
C LYS A 363 30.16 -4.76 -4.36
N ASP A 364 29.98 -5.95 -4.93
CA ASP A 364 31.03 -6.73 -5.61
C ASP A 364 31.58 -6.06 -6.88
N THR A 365 30.85 -5.07 -7.43
CA THR A 365 31.34 -4.24 -8.53
C THR A 365 32.55 -3.40 -8.13
N GLU A 366 32.66 -2.96 -6.88
CA GLU A 366 33.81 -2.21 -6.37
C GLU A 366 35.09 -3.04 -6.45
N ASP A 367 35.02 -4.30 -6.01
CA ASP A 367 36.11 -5.24 -6.07
C ASP A 367 36.48 -5.64 -7.52
N THR A 368 35.44 -5.80 -8.36
CA THR A 368 35.62 -6.07 -9.79
C THR A 368 36.39 -4.93 -10.45
N LEU A 369 35.99 -3.67 -10.19
CA LEU A 369 36.68 -2.50 -10.76
C LEU A 369 38.12 -2.37 -10.25
N ALA A 370 38.36 -2.64 -8.97
CA ALA A 370 39.72 -2.68 -8.39
C ALA A 370 40.57 -3.73 -9.08
N SER A 371 40.03 -4.91 -9.30
CA SER A 371 40.72 -6.02 -10.01
C SER A 371 41.03 -5.66 -11.47
N LEU A 372 40.13 -4.99 -12.18
CA LEU A 372 40.35 -4.53 -13.55
C LEU A 372 41.47 -3.48 -13.61
N LYS A 373 41.52 -2.55 -12.66
CA LYS A 373 42.57 -1.52 -12.57
C LYS A 373 43.95 -2.11 -12.24
N ALA A 374 43.98 -3.21 -11.48
CA ALA A 374 45.22 -3.87 -11.07
C ALA A 374 45.82 -4.82 -12.15
N LYS A 375 45.11 -5.09 -13.25
CA LYS A 375 45.60 -5.96 -14.34
C LYS A 375 46.85 -5.39 -14.98
N PRO A 376 47.97 -6.17 -15.11
CA PRO A 376 49.20 -5.69 -15.74
C PRO A 376 49.03 -5.32 -17.22
N LYS A 377 48.10 -6.01 -17.92
CA LYS A 377 47.77 -5.75 -19.33
C LYS A 377 46.25 -5.77 -19.50
N PRO A 378 45.57 -4.64 -19.22
CA PRO A 378 44.13 -4.56 -19.41
C PRO A 378 43.78 -4.60 -20.89
N THR A 379 42.72 -5.33 -21.22
CA THR A 379 42.14 -5.37 -22.58
C THR A 379 41.53 -4.03 -22.95
N ASP A 380 41.23 -3.80 -24.23
CA ASP A 380 40.55 -2.56 -24.66
C ASP A 380 39.16 -2.44 -24.07
N SER A 381 38.51 -3.56 -23.80
CA SER A 381 37.22 -3.58 -23.06
C SER A 381 37.40 -3.15 -21.61
N ASP A 382 38.43 -3.68 -20.91
CA ASP A 382 38.77 -3.28 -19.53
C ASP A 382 39.04 -1.77 -19.44
N LYS A 383 39.81 -1.22 -20.38
CA LYS A 383 40.14 0.21 -20.44
C LYS A 383 38.88 1.07 -20.60
N LYS A 384 37.94 0.68 -21.51
CA LYS A 384 36.68 1.39 -21.72
C LYS A 384 35.80 1.42 -20.47
N ILE A 385 35.75 0.29 -19.72
CA ILE A 385 35.00 0.21 -18.46
C ILE A 385 35.64 1.12 -17.41
N ILE A 386 36.98 1.05 -17.23
CA ILE A 386 37.69 1.89 -16.27
C ILE A 386 37.51 3.38 -16.60
N GLU A 387 37.60 3.76 -17.87
CA GLU A 387 37.37 5.13 -18.33
C GLU A 387 35.94 5.60 -18.04
N LEU A 388 34.93 4.76 -18.33
CA LEU A 388 33.54 5.05 -18.05
C LEU A 388 33.29 5.31 -16.56
N PHE A 389 33.75 4.42 -15.69
CA PHE A 389 33.60 4.59 -14.24
C PHE A 389 34.36 5.81 -13.70
N THR A 390 35.51 6.13 -14.28
CA THR A 390 36.28 7.31 -13.90
C THR A 390 35.53 8.59 -14.29
N ARG A 391 35.01 8.64 -15.52
CA ARG A 391 34.28 9.79 -16.04
C ARG A 391 33.00 10.07 -15.27
N GLU A 392 32.26 9.02 -14.91
CA GLU A 392 30.96 9.14 -14.23
C GLU A 392 31.07 9.05 -12.71
N SER A 393 32.28 9.06 -12.13
CA SER A 393 32.54 8.75 -10.72
C SER A 393 31.68 9.53 -9.72
N GLN A 394 31.36 10.81 -10.01
CA GLN A 394 30.49 11.63 -9.16
C GLN A 394 29.02 11.18 -9.12
N TYR A 395 28.59 10.34 -10.06
CA TYR A 395 27.23 9.82 -10.17
C TYR A 395 27.15 8.34 -9.76
N ILE A 396 28.22 7.80 -9.19
CA ILE A 396 28.30 6.40 -8.78
C ILE A 396 28.49 6.36 -7.26
N SER A 397 27.67 5.58 -6.61
CA SER A 397 27.88 4.98 -5.29
C SER A 397 27.58 3.51 -5.40
N TYR A 398 27.96 2.71 -4.42
CA TYR A 398 27.67 1.28 -4.46
C TYR A 398 26.53 0.96 -3.48
N LEU A 399 25.83 -0.14 -3.69
CA LEU A 399 25.07 -0.73 -2.60
C LEU A 399 26.04 -1.16 -1.50
N ASP A 400 25.61 -1.17 -0.25
CA ASP A 400 26.45 -1.62 0.86
C ASP A 400 26.67 -3.13 0.87
N ILE A 401 25.84 -3.86 0.11
CA ILE A 401 25.91 -5.30 -0.10
C ILE A 401 25.68 -5.66 -1.57
N THR A 402 26.05 -6.89 -1.95
CA THR A 402 25.46 -7.60 -3.09
C THR A 402 24.18 -8.28 -2.57
N PRO A 403 22.98 -7.91 -3.03
CA PRO A 403 21.74 -8.17 -2.29
C PRO A 403 21.49 -9.61 -1.90
N GLU A 404 21.60 -10.58 -2.83
CA GLU A 404 21.37 -11.99 -2.51
C GLU A 404 22.44 -12.54 -1.57
N LEU A 405 23.71 -12.15 -1.80
CA LEU A 405 24.82 -12.61 -0.99
C LEU A 405 24.70 -12.09 0.44
N GLY A 406 24.49 -10.78 0.60
CA GLY A 406 24.36 -10.17 1.93
C GLY A 406 23.19 -10.72 2.75
N VAL A 407 22.06 -10.98 2.10
CA VAL A 407 20.90 -11.60 2.77
C VAL A 407 21.20 -13.06 3.13
N TRP A 408 21.87 -13.81 2.25
CA TRP A 408 22.23 -15.20 2.53
C TRP A 408 23.24 -15.33 3.67
N ASP A 409 24.26 -14.50 3.67
CA ASP A 409 25.28 -14.47 4.74
C ASP A 409 24.65 -14.15 6.10
N GLU A 410 23.70 -13.21 6.16
CA GLU A 410 22.98 -12.89 7.39
C GLU A 410 22.10 -14.04 7.86
N LEU A 411 21.42 -14.74 6.94
CA LEU A 411 20.62 -15.92 7.28
C LEU A 411 21.45 -17.05 7.88
N LEU A 412 22.72 -17.20 7.46
CA LEU A 412 23.65 -18.17 8.03
C LEU A 412 24.07 -17.81 9.46
N VAL A 413 24.11 -16.53 9.80
CA VAL A 413 24.48 -16.02 11.13
C VAL A 413 23.29 -15.97 12.06
N ASP A 414 22.21 -15.32 11.65
CA ASP A 414 20.97 -15.18 12.43
C ASP A 414 19.74 -15.28 11.53
N SER A 415 19.09 -16.43 11.53
CA SER A 415 17.85 -16.63 10.77
C SER A 415 16.59 -16.18 11.53
N ALA A 416 16.72 -15.77 12.78
CA ALA A 416 15.57 -15.45 13.64
C ALA A 416 14.78 -14.24 13.11
N PHE A 417 15.46 -13.26 12.51
CA PHE A 417 14.79 -12.09 11.92
C PHE A 417 13.74 -12.48 10.87
N PHE A 418 14.06 -13.49 10.05
CA PHE A 418 13.15 -13.95 8.99
C PHE A 418 12.11 -14.93 9.54
N MET A 419 12.51 -15.84 10.45
CA MET A 419 11.57 -16.76 11.11
C MET A 419 10.48 -16.01 11.87
N ASN A 420 10.85 -14.97 12.64
CA ASN A 420 9.92 -14.10 13.35
C ASN A 420 8.94 -13.40 12.38
N LYS A 421 9.40 -13.01 11.19
CA LYS A 421 8.53 -12.41 10.17
C LYS A 421 7.53 -13.42 9.63
N LEU A 422 7.98 -14.64 9.32
CA LEU A 422 7.10 -15.72 8.84
C LEU A 422 6.06 -16.11 9.89
N GLU A 423 6.46 -16.27 11.16
CA GLU A 423 5.55 -16.59 12.25
C GLU A 423 4.53 -15.48 12.52
N LYS A 424 4.95 -14.23 12.37
CA LYS A 424 4.05 -13.08 12.51
C LYS A 424 2.97 -13.05 11.42
N ILE A 425 3.28 -13.53 10.21
CA ILE A 425 2.38 -13.49 9.06
C ILE A 425 1.54 -14.76 8.98
N TYR A 426 2.14 -15.93 9.18
CA TYR A 426 1.52 -17.24 8.93
C TYR A 426 1.29 -18.06 10.21
N GLY A 427 1.54 -17.49 11.40
CA GLY A 427 1.45 -18.19 12.66
C GLY A 427 2.70 -19.04 12.96
N ARG A 428 2.68 -19.72 14.12
CA ARG A 428 3.80 -20.55 14.58
C ARG A 428 4.07 -21.69 13.59
N GLN A 429 5.32 -21.84 13.19
CA GLN A 429 5.74 -22.86 12.25
C GLN A 429 6.29 -24.12 12.95
N THR A 430 6.22 -25.26 12.26
CA THR A 430 6.68 -26.55 12.76
C THR A 430 8.10 -26.91 12.35
N PHE A 431 8.70 -26.16 11.42
CA PHE A 431 10.07 -26.37 10.94
C PHE A 431 11.07 -25.46 11.65
N ASN A 432 12.34 -25.90 11.64
CA ASN A 432 13.44 -25.10 12.14
C ASN A 432 14.17 -24.43 10.96
N MET A 433 14.18 -23.11 10.93
CA MET A 433 14.77 -22.33 9.83
C MET A 433 16.28 -22.59 9.68
N ASN A 434 17.03 -22.70 10.79
CA ASN A 434 18.46 -23.00 10.74
C ASN A 434 18.76 -24.35 10.07
N ASN A 435 17.91 -25.36 10.34
CA ASN A 435 18.07 -26.67 9.72
C ASN A 435 17.79 -26.60 8.20
N LEU A 436 16.79 -25.82 7.78
CA LEU A 436 16.50 -25.62 6.35
C LEU A 436 17.67 -24.91 5.66
N ILE A 437 18.18 -23.82 6.25
CA ILE A 437 19.30 -23.05 5.71
C ILE A 437 20.54 -23.93 5.59
N SER A 438 20.90 -24.67 6.65
CA SER A 438 22.06 -25.57 6.64
C SER A 438 21.93 -26.67 5.59
N SER A 439 20.73 -27.23 5.42
CA SER A 439 20.44 -28.24 4.40
C SER A 439 20.62 -27.68 2.99
N VAL A 440 20.05 -26.49 2.73
CA VAL A 440 20.15 -25.82 1.43
C VAL A 440 21.60 -25.44 1.11
N ASP A 441 22.33 -24.89 2.07
CA ASP A 441 23.74 -24.50 1.92
C ASP A 441 24.61 -25.72 1.58
N ALA A 442 24.41 -26.85 2.26
CA ALA A 442 25.14 -28.08 2.01
C ALA A 442 24.80 -28.68 0.62
N GLU A 443 23.54 -28.69 0.22
CA GLU A 443 23.09 -29.16 -1.09
C GLU A 443 23.70 -28.34 -2.24
N GLU A 444 23.77 -27.03 -2.10
CA GLU A 444 24.29 -26.14 -3.15
C GLU A 444 25.82 -26.07 -3.17
N LYS A 445 26.51 -26.20 -2.04
CA LYS A 445 27.99 -26.33 -1.99
C LYS A 445 28.48 -27.53 -2.78
N GLY A 446 27.69 -28.60 -2.84
CA GLY A 446 28.01 -29.80 -3.64
C GLY A 446 27.85 -29.60 -5.15
N LYS A 447 27.10 -28.61 -5.59
CA LYS A 447 26.76 -28.37 -7.01
C LYS A 447 27.52 -27.22 -7.66
N ASN A 448 27.92 -26.22 -6.89
CA ASN A 448 28.45 -24.95 -7.40
C ASN A 448 29.91 -24.73 -7.05
N THR A 449 30.67 -24.47 -8.07
CA THR A 449 32.09 -24.22 -7.97
C THR A 449 32.40 -22.72 -8.00
N GLY A 450 32.58 -22.12 -6.83
CA GLY A 450 33.47 -20.99 -6.69
C GLY A 450 32.92 -19.56 -6.82
N ASN A 451 31.65 -19.31 -7.18
CA ASN A 451 31.11 -17.94 -7.17
C ASN A 451 30.10 -17.75 -6.03
N PRO A 452 30.43 -16.99 -4.96
CA PRO A 452 29.56 -16.80 -3.79
C PRO A 452 28.19 -16.20 -4.13
N ARG A 453 28.11 -15.23 -5.06
CA ARG A 453 26.86 -14.62 -5.50
C ARG A 453 25.93 -15.65 -6.16
N THR A 454 26.49 -16.47 -7.06
CA THR A 454 25.70 -17.51 -7.73
C THR A 454 25.22 -18.55 -6.71
N HIS A 455 26.06 -18.94 -5.76
CA HIS A 455 25.70 -19.82 -4.66
C HIS A 455 24.53 -19.25 -3.86
N ALA A 456 24.63 -18.01 -3.37
CA ALA A 456 23.59 -17.36 -2.60
C ALA A 456 22.25 -17.29 -3.36
N LYS A 457 22.29 -16.97 -4.66
CA LYS A 457 21.09 -16.92 -5.51
C LYS A 457 20.36 -18.27 -5.59
N TYR A 458 21.10 -19.37 -5.79
CA TYR A 458 20.50 -20.70 -5.79
C TYR A 458 20.02 -21.13 -4.42
N CYS A 459 20.75 -20.79 -3.36
CA CYS A 459 20.35 -21.06 -1.99
C CYS A 459 19.03 -20.36 -1.63
N LEU A 460 18.87 -19.09 -1.96
CA LEU A 460 17.65 -18.36 -1.70
C LEU A 460 16.46 -18.94 -2.46
N LYS A 461 16.65 -19.36 -3.71
CA LYS A 461 15.61 -20.02 -4.49
C LYS A 461 15.18 -21.36 -3.87
N ASN A 462 16.15 -22.21 -3.52
CA ASN A 462 15.85 -23.49 -2.87
C ASN A 462 15.25 -23.31 -1.48
N LEU A 463 15.65 -22.26 -0.75
CA LEU A 463 15.03 -21.93 0.52
C LEU A 463 13.56 -21.57 0.34
N TYR A 464 13.22 -20.79 -0.71
CA TYR A 464 11.82 -20.52 -1.06
C TYR A 464 11.03 -21.81 -1.28
N ASP A 465 11.54 -22.73 -2.11
CA ASP A 465 10.87 -23.99 -2.42
C ASP A 465 10.63 -24.84 -1.16
N LYS A 466 11.63 -24.92 -0.28
CA LYS A 466 11.51 -25.64 0.99
C LYS A 466 10.53 -24.95 1.95
N VAL A 467 10.60 -23.64 2.14
CA VAL A 467 9.69 -22.91 3.00
C VAL A 467 8.26 -23.00 2.49
N LYS A 468 8.05 -22.91 1.17
CA LYS A 468 6.75 -23.08 0.53
C LYS A 468 6.14 -24.46 0.77
N SER A 469 6.96 -25.51 0.86
CA SER A 469 6.46 -26.86 1.17
C SER A 469 5.85 -26.98 2.59
N TYR A 470 6.25 -26.10 3.51
CA TYR A 470 5.69 -26.02 4.86
C TYR A 470 4.57 -24.97 4.98
N ILE A 471 4.66 -23.88 4.19
CA ILE A 471 3.71 -22.75 4.22
C ILE A 471 3.12 -22.57 2.82
N ASP A 472 2.14 -23.38 2.49
CA ASP A 472 1.46 -23.37 1.17
C ASP A 472 0.77 -22.01 0.87
N ALA A 473 0.49 -21.23 1.92
CA ALA A 473 -0.09 -19.89 1.82
C ALA A 473 0.84 -18.83 1.21
N ILE A 474 2.13 -19.11 1.01
CA ILE A 474 3.05 -18.21 0.29
C ILE A 474 2.68 -18.28 -1.20
N SER A 475 2.10 -17.20 -1.73
CA SER A 475 1.49 -17.19 -3.07
C SER A 475 2.50 -17.17 -4.22
N GLY A 476 3.79 -16.90 -3.95
CA GLY A 476 4.82 -16.87 -4.98
C GLY A 476 6.21 -16.50 -4.47
N GLU A 477 7.21 -16.66 -5.34
CA GLU A 477 8.60 -16.34 -5.08
C GLU A 477 8.79 -14.85 -4.75
N ASP A 478 8.06 -13.97 -5.43
CA ASP A 478 8.12 -12.52 -5.19
C ASP A 478 7.67 -12.15 -3.78
N VAL A 479 6.58 -12.74 -3.29
CA VAL A 479 6.09 -12.51 -1.92
C VAL A 479 7.11 -12.99 -0.89
N PHE A 480 7.75 -14.12 -1.14
CA PHE A 480 8.83 -14.62 -0.29
C PHE A 480 10.00 -13.65 -0.23
N TYR A 481 10.48 -13.17 -1.38
CA TYR A 481 11.59 -12.21 -1.42
C TYR A 481 11.21 -10.87 -0.80
N ASP A 482 9.99 -10.38 -1.00
CA ASP A 482 9.53 -9.16 -0.34
C ASP A 482 9.54 -9.29 1.19
N MET A 483 9.06 -10.41 1.72
CA MET A 483 9.13 -10.66 3.16
C MET A 483 10.58 -10.78 3.65
N LEU A 484 11.42 -11.47 2.91
CA LEU A 484 12.82 -11.71 3.27
C LEU A 484 13.62 -10.41 3.27
N PHE A 485 13.61 -9.67 2.16
CA PHE A 485 14.34 -8.40 2.06
C PHE A 485 13.79 -7.33 3.02
N GLY A 486 12.47 -7.26 3.17
CA GLY A 486 11.85 -6.34 4.12
C GLY A 486 12.26 -6.63 5.56
N SER A 487 12.27 -7.91 5.98
CA SER A 487 12.71 -8.29 7.33
C SER A 487 14.21 -8.12 7.54
N TYR A 488 15.02 -8.38 6.51
CA TYR A 488 16.45 -8.14 6.53
C TYR A 488 16.79 -6.65 6.73
N VAL A 489 16.14 -5.77 5.97
CA VAL A 489 16.31 -4.32 6.15
C VAL A 489 15.87 -3.90 7.55
N ASP A 490 14.71 -4.38 8.04
CA ASP A 490 14.26 -4.08 9.41
C ASP A 490 15.25 -4.55 10.46
N HIS A 491 15.84 -5.73 10.29
CA HIS A 491 16.85 -6.29 11.20
C HIS A 491 18.11 -5.41 11.25
N ARG A 492 18.66 -5.04 10.09
CA ARG A 492 19.84 -4.19 10.00
C ARG A 492 19.63 -2.75 10.46
N LEU A 493 18.41 -2.24 10.41
CA LEU A 493 18.09 -0.91 10.91
C LEU A 493 18.18 -0.78 12.44
N THR A 494 18.29 -1.88 13.18
CA THR A 494 18.59 -1.86 14.62
C THR A 494 20.00 -1.34 14.90
N ASP A 495 20.91 -1.42 13.92
CA ASP A 495 22.22 -0.78 13.95
C ASP A 495 22.17 0.58 13.20
N GLY A 496 22.22 1.68 13.96
CA GLY A 496 22.09 3.05 13.43
C GLY A 496 23.18 3.46 12.42
N SER A 497 24.30 2.72 12.31
CA SER A 497 25.40 3.01 11.38
C SER A 497 24.98 2.82 9.91
N TYR A 498 24.14 1.86 9.67
CA TYR A 498 23.66 1.45 8.36
C TYR A 498 22.79 2.52 7.65
N LEU A 499 21.89 3.16 8.39
CA LEU A 499 21.10 4.27 7.86
C LEU A 499 21.94 5.47 7.46
N ASN A 500 23.03 5.73 8.15
CA ASN A 500 23.91 6.86 7.85
C ASN A 500 24.57 6.76 6.48
N TYR A 501 24.90 5.53 6.02
CA TYR A 501 25.46 5.31 4.69
C TYR A 501 24.48 5.79 3.60
N TYR A 502 23.25 5.33 3.61
CA TYR A 502 22.24 5.74 2.63
C TYR A 502 21.81 7.20 2.79
N LYS A 503 21.73 7.68 4.03
CA LYS A 503 21.47 9.09 4.31
C LYS A 503 22.49 9.99 3.59
N THR A 504 23.78 9.63 3.67
CA THR A 504 24.83 10.38 2.99
C THR A 504 24.63 10.38 1.46
N ILE A 505 24.28 9.23 0.86
CA ILE A 505 24.01 9.14 -0.58
C ILE A 505 22.79 9.99 -0.96
N PHE A 506 21.68 9.88 -0.23
CA PHE A 506 20.45 10.62 -0.54
C PHE A 506 20.64 12.12 -0.38
N GLU A 507 21.33 12.57 0.65
CA GLU A 507 21.66 13.98 0.87
C GLU A 507 22.63 14.51 -0.20
N MET A 508 23.61 13.69 -0.61
CA MET A 508 24.53 14.06 -1.68
C MET A 508 23.77 14.31 -3.00
N VAL A 509 22.87 13.41 -3.40
CA VAL A 509 22.09 13.58 -4.63
C VAL A 509 21.14 14.77 -4.53
N ARG A 510 20.51 14.95 -3.36
CA ARG A 510 19.62 16.08 -3.09
C ARG A 510 20.32 17.43 -3.21
N ASN A 511 21.56 17.51 -2.74
CA ASN A 511 22.30 18.77 -2.63
C ASN A 511 23.16 19.09 -3.88
N ARG A 512 23.16 18.25 -4.91
CA ARG A 512 23.84 18.56 -6.18
C ARG A 512 23.21 19.80 -6.82
N LYS A 513 24.03 20.84 -6.99
CA LYS A 513 23.66 22.11 -7.64
C LYS A 513 23.89 22.06 -9.15
#